data_7338cd7d186a940dcd5aa3a9db818fb3
#
_entry.id   7338cd7d186a940dcd5aa3a9db818fb3
#
_cell.length_a   1.000
_cell.length_b   1.000
_cell.length_c   1.000
_cell.angle_alpha   90.00
_cell.angle_beta   90.00
_cell.angle_gamma   90.00
#
_symmetry.space_group_name_H-M   'P 1'
#
loop_
_entity.id
_entity.type
_entity.pdbx_description
1 polymer ?
#
loop_
_entity_poly.entity_id
_entity_poly.type
_entity_poly.pdbx_seq_one_letter_code
_entity_poly.pdbx_strand_id
1 'polypeptide(L)'
;FCTSATSNVGVARVCDFVSKYGSSPDDRKTITAHDQQGNDVEVSLDGSDTVLQIFKTVAESHVGELSLFRVYSGKVKTGQDYHNSDRYTNERFGQMFILNGKNRTQVDQLSAGDIAGVVKLKDTHTGNTLCSGKHVTLPPLDLPNPNIHAAIKSRAKGDEEKLAVGLATLHEEDPTFVYRVDSEVKQTIISGQGELHLTVTTERLKRRFGIDIHLEEPKVPFRETISANGEAKYRHKKQSGGAGQFAEVWMRIEPKQRGEGIDFTQSLVGQNVDRVFVPSVQKGVNTACADGILAGCKVVDIKIDFY
;
A
#
# COMPACT_ATOMS: atom_id res chain seq x y z
N PHE A 1 -3.73 -37.91 14.21
CA PHE A 1 -4.38 -38.86 13.29
C PHE A 1 -3.42 -39.28 12.17
N CYS A 2 -3.39 -40.59 11.86
CA CYS A 2 -2.70 -41.10 10.66
C CYS A 2 -3.77 -41.34 9.59
N THR A 3 -3.69 -40.60 8.47
CA THR A 3 -4.69 -40.65 7.40
C THR A 3 -4.03 -40.65 6.02
N SER A 4 -4.70 -41.20 5.03
CA SER A 4 -4.36 -41.07 3.62
C SER A 4 -5.62 -40.65 2.86
N ALA A 5 -5.64 -39.37 2.41
CA ALA A 5 -6.77 -38.84 1.65
C ALA A 5 -6.96 -39.55 0.30
N THR A 6 -5.85 -39.88 -0.39
CA THR A 6 -5.87 -40.58 -1.69
C THR A 6 -6.41 -41.99 -1.59
N SER A 7 -6.14 -42.67 -0.48
CA SER A 7 -6.61 -44.04 -0.23
C SER A 7 -7.89 -44.09 0.61
N ASN A 8 -8.44 -42.94 0.98
CA ASN A 8 -9.60 -42.78 1.84
C ASN A 8 -9.50 -43.56 3.19
N VAL A 9 -8.26 -43.73 3.70
CA VAL A 9 -8.00 -44.40 4.97
C VAL A 9 -8.03 -43.41 6.11
N GLY A 10 -8.87 -43.63 7.13
CA GLY A 10 -8.94 -42.81 8.33
C GLY A 10 -9.61 -41.42 8.16
N VAL A 11 -10.08 -41.06 6.96
CA VAL A 11 -10.68 -39.75 6.67
C VAL A 11 -11.98 -39.55 7.49
N ALA A 12 -12.83 -40.55 7.58
CA ALA A 12 -14.05 -40.50 8.39
C ALA A 12 -13.76 -40.15 9.86
N ARG A 13 -12.66 -40.69 10.43
CA ARG A 13 -12.26 -40.39 11.82
C ARG A 13 -11.86 -38.94 12.01
N VAL A 14 -11.26 -38.29 11.00
CA VAL A 14 -10.95 -36.87 11.04
C VAL A 14 -12.26 -36.05 10.98
N CYS A 15 -13.20 -36.44 10.12
CA CYS A 15 -14.50 -35.79 10.04
C CYS A 15 -15.28 -35.93 11.36
N ASP A 16 -15.31 -37.16 11.97
CA ASP A 16 -15.92 -37.36 13.28
C ASP A 16 -15.29 -36.49 14.37
N PHE A 17 -13.96 -36.34 14.35
CA PHE A 17 -13.26 -35.50 15.29
C PHE A 17 -13.63 -34.02 15.12
N VAL A 18 -13.61 -33.51 13.88
CA VAL A 18 -14.01 -32.14 13.57
C VAL A 18 -15.46 -31.87 14.01
N SER A 19 -16.37 -32.82 13.68
CA SER A 19 -17.79 -32.71 14.07
C SER A 19 -18.01 -32.69 15.59
N LYS A 20 -17.20 -33.45 16.34
CA LYS A 20 -17.36 -33.60 17.78
C LYS A 20 -16.66 -32.52 18.61
N TYR A 21 -15.51 -32.03 18.13
CA TYR A 21 -14.63 -31.14 18.88
C TYR A 21 -14.36 -29.80 18.20
N GLY A 22 -14.79 -29.62 16.94
CA GLY A 22 -14.69 -28.35 16.25
C GLY A 22 -15.64 -27.33 16.85
N SER A 23 -15.20 -26.08 16.99
CA SER A 23 -16.06 -24.98 17.46
C SER A 23 -17.06 -24.57 16.40
N SER A 24 -18.30 -24.29 16.86
CA SER A 24 -19.35 -23.67 16.05
C SER A 24 -19.25 -22.13 16.13
N PRO A 25 -19.74 -21.39 15.12
CA PRO A 25 -19.96 -19.95 15.27
C PRO A 25 -20.79 -19.61 16.52
N ASP A 26 -21.75 -20.45 16.91
CA ASP A 26 -22.63 -20.27 18.10
C ASP A 26 -21.88 -20.37 19.43
N ASP A 27 -20.71 -20.98 19.48
CA ASP A 27 -19.87 -21.05 20.69
C ASP A 27 -19.31 -19.69 21.10
N ARG A 28 -19.20 -18.76 20.13
CA ARG A 28 -18.74 -17.40 20.34
C ARG A 28 -19.89 -16.41 20.12
N LYS A 29 -20.64 -16.14 21.17
CA LYS A 29 -21.86 -15.33 21.11
C LYS A 29 -21.64 -13.85 20.83
N THR A 30 -20.48 -13.33 21.19
CA THR A 30 -20.12 -11.92 20.97
C THR A 30 -18.70 -11.80 20.40
N ILE A 31 -18.46 -10.70 19.71
CA ILE A 31 -17.14 -10.30 19.21
C ILE A 31 -16.93 -8.83 19.53
N THR A 32 -15.71 -8.46 19.89
CA THR A 32 -15.33 -7.08 20.11
C THR A 32 -15.13 -6.37 18.78
N ALA A 33 -15.73 -5.19 18.65
CA ALA A 33 -15.57 -4.26 17.54
C ALA A 33 -15.28 -2.87 18.12
N HIS A 34 -14.93 -1.91 17.28
CA HIS A 34 -14.71 -0.51 17.67
C HIS A 34 -15.82 0.36 17.09
N ASP A 35 -16.30 1.32 17.88
CA ASP A 35 -17.19 2.36 17.37
C ASP A 35 -16.42 3.44 16.62
N GLN A 36 -17.13 4.46 16.10
CA GLN A 36 -16.50 5.57 15.38
C GLN A 36 -15.56 6.44 16.24
N GLN A 37 -15.67 6.35 17.55
CA GLN A 37 -14.79 7.02 18.51
C GLN A 37 -13.60 6.16 18.94
N GLY A 38 -13.54 4.91 18.49
CA GLY A 38 -12.48 3.96 18.84
C GLY A 38 -12.71 3.22 20.16
N ASN A 39 -13.92 3.31 20.77
CA ASN A 39 -14.24 2.56 21.96
C ASN A 39 -14.65 1.13 21.63
N ASP A 40 -14.32 0.20 22.52
CA ASP A 40 -14.73 -1.18 22.39
C ASP A 40 -16.25 -1.33 22.57
N VAL A 41 -16.87 -2.03 21.64
CA VAL A 41 -18.29 -2.39 21.67
C VAL A 41 -18.45 -3.87 21.38
N GLU A 42 -19.37 -4.51 22.07
CA GLU A 42 -19.72 -5.90 21.77
C GLU A 42 -20.76 -5.97 20.65
N VAL A 43 -20.49 -6.84 19.69
CA VAL A 43 -21.39 -7.21 18.59
C VAL A 43 -21.87 -8.63 18.84
N SER A 44 -23.19 -8.78 19.01
CA SER A 44 -23.81 -10.11 19.22
C SER A 44 -24.01 -10.82 17.88
N LEU A 45 -23.78 -12.13 17.86
CA LEU A 45 -24.07 -13.00 16.72
C LEU A 45 -25.55 -12.90 16.30
N ASP A 46 -26.46 -12.90 17.28
CA ASP A 46 -27.92 -12.81 17.09
C ASP A 46 -28.43 -11.37 16.97
N GLY A 47 -27.53 -10.40 16.73
CA GLY A 47 -27.88 -8.99 16.59
C GLY A 47 -28.82 -8.74 15.39
N SER A 48 -29.64 -7.68 15.48
CA SER A 48 -30.47 -7.22 14.36
C SER A 48 -29.67 -6.57 13.26
N ASP A 49 -28.55 -5.92 13.62
CA ASP A 49 -27.69 -5.19 12.71
C ASP A 49 -26.70 -6.15 12.06
N THR A 50 -26.53 -5.98 10.75
CA THR A 50 -25.56 -6.79 10.00
C THR A 50 -24.15 -6.25 10.22
N VAL A 51 -23.21 -7.14 10.55
CA VAL A 51 -21.78 -6.86 10.57
C VAL A 51 -21.06 -8.00 9.86
N LEU A 52 -20.25 -7.66 8.88
CA LEU A 52 -19.44 -8.60 8.12
C LEU A 52 -18.05 -8.04 7.85
N GLN A 53 -17.08 -8.91 7.61
CA GLN A 53 -15.71 -8.51 7.26
C GLN A 53 -15.28 -9.21 5.98
N ILE A 54 -14.66 -8.45 5.08
CA ILE A 54 -13.96 -8.98 3.91
C ILE A 54 -12.60 -9.50 4.37
N PHE A 55 -12.38 -10.81 4.27
CA PHE A 55 -11.13 -11.41 4.71
C PHE A 55 -10.19 -11.78 3.57
N LYS A 56 -10.69 -11.75 2.33
CA LYS A 56 -9.88 -12.05 1.14
C LYS A 56 -10.53 -11.51 -0.12
N THR A 57 -9.72 -10.98 -1.03
CA THR A 57 -10.11 -10.63 -2.40
C THR A 57 -9.39 -11.54 -3.40
N VAL A 58 -10.08 -11.97 -4.45
CA VAL A 58 -9.54 -12.78 -5.54
C VAL A 58 -9.94 -12.15 -6.86
N ALA A 59 -8.97 -11.80 -7.71
CA ALA A 59 -9.25 -11.28 -9.05
C ALA A 59 -9.35 -12.42 -10.06
N GLU A 60 -10.50 -12.53 -10.70
CA GLU A 60 -10.79 -13.55 -11.70
C GLU A 60 -10.96 -12.94 -13.10
N SER A 61 -10.40 -13.59 -14.11
CA SER A 61 -10.29 -13.07 -15.49
C SER A 61 -11.63 -12.75 -16.17
N HIS A 62 -12.74 -13.34 -15.74
CA HIS A 62 -14.06 -13.17 -16.41
C HIS A 62 -15.13 -12.57 -15.51
N VAL A 63 -14.89 -12.44 -14.23
CA VAL A 63 -15.88 -11.99 -13.24
C VAL A 63 -15.47 -10.66 -12.61
N GLY A 64 -14.19 -10.35 -12.65
CA GLY A 64 -13.59 -9.24 -11.93
C GLY A 64 -13.20 -9.67 -10.51
N GLU A 65 -13.28 -8.74 -9.58
CA GLU A 65 -12.96 -8.98 -8.18
C GLU A 65 -14.10 -9.71 -7.48
N LEU A 66 -13.73 -10.80 -6.80
CA LEU A 66 -14.57 -11.58 -5.91
C LEU A 66 -14.09 -11.34 -4.47
N SER A 67 -14.87 -10.66 -3.68
CA SER A 67 -14.58 -10.38 -2.26
C SER A 67 -15.21 -11.46 -1.39
N LEU A 68 -14.37 -12.20 -0.65
CA LEU A 68 -14.79 -13.22 0.30
C LEU A 68 -15.03 -12.58 1.66
N PHE A 69 -16.17 -12.88 2.25
CA PHE A 69 -16.56 -12.30 3.53
C PHE A 69 -17.13 -13.33 4.50
N ARG A 70 -17.04 -12.99 5.78
CA ARG A 70 -17.72 -13.70 6.87
C ARG A 70 -18.73 -12.78 7.53
N VAL A 71 -19.94 -13.31 7.79
CA VAL A 71 -20.97 -12.61 8.55
C VAL A 71 -20.75 -12.86 10.04
N TYR A 72 -20.61 -11.78 10.81
CA TYR A 72 -20.41 -11.84 12.26
C TYR A 72 -21.68 -11.52 13.05
N SER A 73 -22.62 -10.80 12.49
CA SER A 73 -23.90 -10.45 13.13
C SER A 73 -24.98 -10.29 12.08
N GLY A 74 -26.20 -10.59 12.47
CA GLY A 74 -27.39 -10.33 11.67
C GLY A 74 -27.50 -11.17 10.39
N LYS A 75 -28.05 -10.57 9.35
CA LYS A 75 -28.32 -11.23 8.06
C LYS A 75 -27.92 -10.34 6.90
N VAL A 76 -27.21 -10.91 5.94
CA VAL A 76 -26.84 -10.27 4.68
C VAL A 76 -27.81 -10.69 3.58
N LYS A 77 -28.30 -9.74 2.78
CA LYS A 77 -29.24 -9.98 1.68
C LYS A 77 -28.76 -9.38 0.37
N THR A 78 -29.02 -10.06 -0.72
CA THR A 78 -28.82 -9.56 -2.07
C THR A 78 -29.63 -8.29 -2.33
N GLY A 79 -29.04 -7.32 -3.01
CA GLY A 79 -29.70 -6.08 -3.39
C GLY A 79 -29.76 -5.01 -2.30
N GLN A 80 -29.21 -5.26 -1.13
CA GLN A 80 -29.12 -4.28 -0.04
C GLN A 80 -27.79 -3.51 -0.10
N ASP A 81 -27.80 -2.31 0.50
CA ASP A 81 -26.63 -1.46 0.66
C ASP A 81 -26.05 -1.67 2.07
N TYR A 82 -24.72 -1.78 2.14
CA TYR A 82 -23.96 -1.90 3.39
C TYR A 82 -22.93 -0.80 3.45
N HIS A 83 -22.78 -0.20 4.63
CA HIS A 83 -21.79 0.84 4.86
C HIS A 83 -20.42 0.23 5.15
N ASN A 84 -19.41 0.62 4.38
CA ASN A 84 -18.02 0.30 4.65
C ASN A 84 -17.49 1.27 5.73
N SER A 85 -17.31 0.78 6.95
CA SER A 85 -16.90 1.61 8.09
C SER A 85 -15.45 2.11 7.97
N ASP A 86 -14.59 1.39 7.27
CA ASP A 86 -13.18 1.75 7.10
C ASP A 86 -12.96 2.80 6.00
N ARG A 87 -13.84 2.81 4.97
CA ARG A 87 -13.75 3.68 3.80
C ARG A 87 -14.78 4.80 3.79
N TYR A 88 -15.77 4.75 4.69
CA TYR A 88 -16.89 5.70 4.76
C TYR A 88 -17.71 5.77 3.47
N THR A 89 -17.86 4.64 2.79
CA THR A 89 -18.59 4.50 1.53
C THR A 89 -19.72 3.48 1.67
N ASN A 90 -20.68 3.53 0.75
CA ASN A 90 -21.76 2.55 0.71
C ASN A 90 -21.55 1.59 -0.47
N GLU A 91 -21.66 0.30 -0.19
CA GLU A 91 -21.52 -0.77 -1.14
C GLU A 91 -22.84 -1.52 -1.34
N ARG A 92 -23.26 -1.64 -2.58
CA ARG A 92 -24.43 -2.44 -2.92
C ARG A 92 -24.05 -3.87 -3.17
N PHE A 93 -24.58 -4.78 -2.33
CA PHE A 93 -24.37 -6.21 -2.55
C PHE A 93 -25.20 -6.72 -3.71
N GLY A 94 -24.52 -7.10 -4.77
CA GLY A 94 -25.11 -7.77 -5.92
C GLY A 94 -25.35 -9.26 -5.64
N GLN A 95 -24.94 -10.11 -6.58
CA GLN A 95 -25.06 -11.56 -6.40
C GLN A 95 -24.04 -12.06 -5.39
N MET A 96 -24.52 -12.89 -4.45
CA MET A 96 -23.68 -13.58 -3.47
C MET A 96 -23.61 -15.07 -3.78
N PHE A 97 -22.47 -15.69 -3.45
CA PHE A 97 -22.20 -17.08 -3.77
C PHE A 97 -21.57 -17.81 -2.60
N ILE A 98 -22.07 -19.01 -2.32
CA ILE A 98 -21.33 -20.01 -1.55
C ILE A 98 -20.35 -20.70 -2.51
N LEU A 99 -19.09 -20.78 -2.11
CA LEU A 99 -17.99 -21.29 -2.93
C LEU A 99 -17.61 -22.69 -2.48
N ASN A 100 -17.50 -23.59 -3.45
CA ASN A 100 -16.95 -24.93 -3.26
C ASN A 100 -15.97 -25.22 -4.39
N GLY A 101 -14.70 -24.90 -4.18
CA GLY A 101 -13.68 -24.92 -5.21
C GLY A 101 -14.04 -23.97 -6.36
N LYS A 102 -14.21 -24.50 -7.56
CA LYS A 102 -14.65 -23.73 -8.75
C LYS A 102 -16.17 -23.57 -8.85
N ASN A 103 -16.92 -24.35 -8.10
CA ASN A 103 -18.38 -24.33 -8.14
C ASN A 103 -18.92 -23.17 -7.28
N ARG A 104 -19.91 -22.49 -7.79
CA ARG A 104 -20.60 -21.38 -7.15
C ARG A 104 -22.08 -21.64 -7.07
N THR A 105 -22.61 -21.57 -5.87
CA THR A 105 -24.06 -21.63 -5.65
C THR A 105 -24.53 -20.25 -5.26
N GLN A 106 -25.38 -19.65 -6.08
CA GLN A 106 -25.99 -18.36 -5.76
C GLN A 106 -26.95 -18.49 -4.58
N VAL A 107 -26.88 -17.50 -3.70
CA VAL A 107 -27.76 -17.40 -2.53
C VAL A 107 -28.28 -15.98 -2.38
N ASP A 108 -29.53 -15.85 -1.88
CA ASP A 108 -30.16 -14.55 -1.70
C ASP A 108 -29.96 -13.98 -0.30
N GLN A 109 -29.68 -14.84 0.69
CA GLN A 109 -29.51 -14.45 2.08
C GLN A 109 -28.48 -15.36 2.76
N LEU A 110 -27.74 -14.75 3.71
CA LEU A 110 -26.79 -15.40 4.59
C LEU A 110 -27.01 -14.94 6.02
N SER A 111 -26.64 -15.76 6.99
CA SER A 111 -26.78 -15.49 8.41
C SER A 111 -25.40 -15.38 9.07
N ALA A 112 -25.39 -14.87 10.31
CA ALA A 112 -24.18 -14.84 11.12
C ALA A 112 -23.54 -16.24 11.21
N GLY A 113 -22.20 -16.29 11.05
CA GLY A 113 -21.41 -17.51 10.95
C GLY A 113 -21.12 -17.95 9.51
N ASP A 114 -21.93 -17.57 8.52
CA ASP A 114 -21.75 -17.96 7.13
C ASP A 114 -20.53 -17.26 6.49
N ILE A 115 -19.93 -17.97 5.53
CA ILE A 115 -18.84 -17.49 4.67
C ILE A 115 -19.33 -17.55 3.23
N ALA A 116 -19.14 -16.46 2.48
CA ALA A 116 -19.55 -16.38 1.09
C ALA A 116 -18.67 -15.39 0.29
N GLY A 117 -18.94 -15.28 -0.99
CA GLY A 117 -18.31 -14.30 -1.88
C GLY A 117 -19.35 -13.37 -2.50
N VAL A 118 -18.95 -12.12 -2.72
CA VAL A 118 -19.70 -11.11 -3.44
C VAL A 118 -18.82 -10.53 -4.54
N VAL A 119 -19.41 -10.16 -5.66
CA VAL A 119 -18.70 -9.59 -6.80
C VAL A 119 -19.00 -8.12 -6.99
N LYS A 120 -18.07 -7.40 -7.63
CA LYS A 120 -18.26 -6.01 -8.09
C LYS A 120 -18.46 -5.00 -6.96
N LEU A 121 -17.81 -5.15 -5.82
CA LEU A 121 -17.65 -4.06 -4.86
C LEU A 121 -16.74 -2.99 -5.48
N LYS A 122 -16.98 -1.71 -5.14
CA LYS A 122 -16.31 -0.58 -5.81
C LYS A 122 -15.08 -0.09 -5.05
N ASP A 123 -15.20 0.04 -3.75
CA ASP A 123 -14.16 0.61 -2.88
C ASP A 123 -14.11 -0.18 -1.56
N THR A 124 -13.98 -1.51 -1.68
CA THR A 124 -13.93 -2.40 -0.52
C THR A 124 -12.81 -3.40 -0.70
N HIS A 125 -11.91 -3.44 0.26
CA HIS A 125 -10.66 -4.20 0.26
C HIS A 125 -10.62 -5.25 1.34
N THR A 126 -9.65 -6.17 1.25
CA THR A 126 -9.38 -7.16 2.30
C THR A 126 -9.12 -6.46 3.64
N GLY A 127 -9.79 -6.92 4.69
CA GLY A 127 -9.77 -6.35 6.04
C GLY A 127 -10.94 -5.41 6.35
N ASN A 128 -11.63 -4.87 5.33
CA ASN A 128 -12.72 -3.92 5.56
C ASN A 128 -13.95 -4.55 6.22
N THR A 129 -14.57 -3.75 7.07
CA THR A 129 -15.83 -4.07 7.75
C THR A 129 -17.00 -3.38 7.08
N LEU A 130 -18.03 -4.15 6.75
CA LEU A 130 -19.28 -3.60 6.25
C LEU A 130 -20.42 -3.86 7.24
N CYS A 131 -21.28 -2.88 7.40
CA CYS A 131 -22.38 -2.98 8.37
C CYS A 131 -23.67 -2.33 7.85
N SER A 132 -24.80 -2.75 8.44
CA SER A 132 -26.08 -2.03 8.37
C SER A 132 -26.48 -1.64 9.78
N GLY A 133 -27.07 -0.46 9.96
CA GLY A 133 -27.46 0.06 11.27
C GLY A 133 -26.30 0.69 12.03
N LYS A 134 -25.81 0.06 13.09
CA LYS A 134 -24.71 0.59 13.89
C LYS A 134 -23.37 0.50 13.14
N HIS A 135 -22.72 1.64 12.99
CA HIS A 135 -21.40 1.71 12.31
C HIS A 135 -20.31 1.27 13.29
N VAL A 136 -19.74 0.11 13.03
CA VAL A 136 -18.63 -0.47 13.80
C VAL A 136 -17.53 -0.96 12.86
N THR A 137 -16.32 -1.04 13.37
CA THR A 137 -15.15 -1.60 12.66
C THR A 137 -14.65 -2.80 13.45
N LEU A 138 -14.52 -3.94 12.79
CA LEU A 138 -13.91 -5.13 13.36
C LEU A 138 -12.39 -4.96 13.46
N PRO A 139 -11.73 -5.65 14.41
CA PRO A 139 -10.28 -5.63 14.48
C PRO A 139 -9.64 -5.97 13.13
N PRO A 140 -8.56 -5.28 12.74
CA PRO A 140 -7.85 -5.58 11.51
C PRO A 140 -7.31 -7.00 11.52
N LEU A 141 -7.14 -7.57 10.32
CA LEU A 141 -6.47 -8.86 10.18
C LEU A 141 -5.00 -8.71 10.55
N ASP A 142 -4.53 -9.54 11.48
CA ASP A 142 -3.12 -9.57 11.87
C ASP A 142 -2.31 -10.33 10.79
N LEU A 143 -1.76 -9.58 9.86
CA LEU A 143 -0.98 -10.10 8.75
C LEU A 143 0.52 -9.88 9.01
N PRO A 144 1.37 -10.86 8.68
CA PRO A 144 2.80 -10.73 8.89
C PRO A 144 3.40 -9.66 7.97
N ASN A 145 4.33 -8.88 8.52
CA ASN A 145 5.09 -7.90 7.77
C ASN A 145 6.05 -8.57 6.77
N PRO A 146 6.30 -7.96 5.61
CA PRO A 146 7.25 -8.48 4.65
C PRO A 146 8.69 -8.43 5.20
N ASN A 147 9.47 -9.50 4.96
CA ASN A 147 10.83 -9.65 5.48
C ASN A 147 11.92 -9.44 4.44
N ILE A 148 11.59 -9.57 3.15
CA ILE A 148 12.56 -9.37 2.07
C ILE A 148 12.05 -8.35 1.06
N HIS A 149 13.01 -7.69 0.40
CA HIS A 149 12.76 -6.63 -0.56
C HIS A 149 13.60 -6.89 -1.82
N ALA A 150 13.01 -6.67 -2.99
CA ALA A 150 13.71 -6.71 -4.26
C ALA A 150 13.26 -5.54 -5.14
N ALA A 151 14.18 -4.98 -5.90
CA ALA A 151 13.84 -4.05 -6.98
C ALA A 151 13.40 -4.85 -8.20
N ILE A 152 12.45 -4.33 -8.94
CA ILE A 152 11.98 -4.97 -10.18
C ILE A 152 12.25 -4.08 -11.37
N LYS A 153 12.58 -4.74 -12.49
CA LYS A 153 12.75 -4.11 -13.77
C LYS A 153 12.01 -4.91 -14.84
N SER A 154 11.16 -4.25 -15.60
CA SER A 154 10.53 -4.87 -16.76
C SER A 154 11.59 -5.16 -17.84
N ARG A 155 11.48 -6.33 -18.48
CA ARG A 155 12.34 -6.68 -19.63
C ARG A 155 11.91 -5.99 -20.91
N ALA A 156 10.65 -5.62 -21.04
CA ALA A 156 10.10 -4.93 -22.19
C ALA A 156 9.85 -3.46 -21.87
N LYS A 157 10.12 -2.57 -22.82
CA LYS A 157 9.73 -1.16 -22.73
C LYS A 157 8.23 -1.02 -22.97
N GLY A 158 7.56 -0.18 -22.19
CA GLY A 158 6.13 0.13 -22.36
C GLY A 158 5.18 -0.76 -21.55
N ASP A 159 5.71 -1.63 -20.67
CA ASP A 159 4.89 -2.46 -19.77
C ASP A 159 4.58 -1.78 -18.42
N GLU A 160 4.99 -0.50 -18.22
CA GLU A 160 4.90 0.18 -16.93
C GLU A 160 3.45 0.26 -16.41
N GLU A 161 2.49 0.60 -17.30
CA GLU A 161 1.08 0.68 -16.92
C GLU A 161 0.50 -0.70 -16.56
N LYS A 162 0.80 -1.71 -17.37
CA LYS A 162 0.37 -3.10 -17.09
C LYS A 162 1.00 -3.62 -15.79
N LEU A 163 2.27 -3.27 -15.56
CA LEU A 163 2.97 -3.64 -14.33
C LEU A 163 2.31 -3.02 -13.10
N ALA A 164 1.96 -1.73 -13.16
CA ALA A 164 1.25 -1.06 -12.07
C ALA A 164 -0.09 -1.74 -11.76
N VAL A 165 -0.88 -2.06 -12.78
CA VAL A 165 -2.15 -2.79 -12.63
C VAL A 165 -1.92 -4.19 -12.07
N GLY A 166 -0.91 -4.92 -12.57
CA GLY A 166 -0.58 -6.25 -12.10
C GLY A 166 -0.15 -6.28 -10.64
N LEU A 167 0.71 -5.35 -10.22
CA LEU A 167 1.16 -5.21 -8.84
C LEU A 167 0.01 -4.85 -7.90
N ALA A 168 -0.86 -3.91 -8.30
CA ALA A 168 -2.03 -3.53 -7.52
C ALA A 168 -2.99 -4.72 -7.33
N THR A 169 -3.27 -5.46 -8.40
CA THR A 169 -4.13 -6.64 -8.33
C THR A 169 -3.54 -7.73 -7.40
N LEU A 170 -2.23 -7.99 -7.49
CA LEU A 170 -1.59 -9.00 -6.64
C LEU A 170 -1.53 -8.57 -5.17
N HIS A 171 -1.34 -7.28 -4.90
CA HIS A 171 -1.43 -6.73 -3.54
C HIS A 171 -2.84 -6.87 -2.95
N GLU A 172 -3.87 -6.61 -3.75
CA GLU A 172 -5.26 -6.78 -3.30
C GLU A 172 -5.59 -8.25 -2.97
N GLU A 173 -5.06 -9.19 -3.76
CA GLU A 173 -5.21 -10.63 -3.49
C GLU A 173 -4.40 -11.11 -2.27
N ASP A 174 -3.26 -10.48 -2.02
CA ASP A 174 -2.33 -10.82 -0.94
C ASP A 174 -1.74 -9.55 -0.31
N PRO A 175 -2.36 -9.01 0.74
CA PRO A 175 -1.87 -7.81 1.42
C PRO A 175 -0.49 -7.96 2.07
N THR A 176 0.03 -9.19 2.21
CA THR A 176 1.40 -9.43 2.70
C THR A 176 2.47 -9.20 1.62
N PHE A 177 2.04 -9.13 0.35
CA PHE A 177 2.85 -8.65 -0.77
C PHE A 177 2.67 -7.15 -0.90
N VAL A 178 3.74 -6.38 -0.69
CA VAL A 178 3.71 -4.91 -0.75
C VAL A 178 4.59 -4.43 -1.90
N TYR A 179 4.20 -3.36 -2.55
CA TYR A 179 5.02 -2.70 -3.56
C TYR A 179 5.04 -1.19 -3.33
N ARG A 180 6.15 -0.56 -3.69
CA ARG A 180 6.30 0.90 -3.66
C ARG A 180 7.18 1.37 -4.81
N VAL A 181 6.88 2.55 -5.33
CA VAL A 181 7.74 3.22 -6.28
C VAL A 181 8.63 4.19 -5.51
N ASP A 182 9.93 3.95 -5.55
CA ASP A 182 10.92 4.85 -4.98
C ASP A 182 11.38 5.82 -6.06
N SER A 183 10.88 7.05 -5.97
CA SER A 183 11.13 8.11 -6.95
C SER A 183 12.58 8.62 -6.92
N GLU A 184 13.27 8.47 -5.79
CA GLU A 184 14.62 8.95 -5.61
C GLU A 184 15.64 8.08 -6.34
N VAL A 185 15.55 6.78 -6.15
CA VAL A 185 16.41 5.81 -6.86
C VAL A 185 15.80 5.32 -8.17
N LYS A 186 14.59 5.79 -8.50
CA LYS A 186 13.81 5.42 -9.69
C LYS A 186 13.66 3.91 -9.85
N GLN A 187 13.30 3.25 -8.76
CA GLN A 187 13.07 1.81 -8.73
C GLN A 187 11.68 1.50 -8.16
N THR A 188 11.05 0.47 -8.69
CA THR A 188 9.89 -0.17 -8.06
C THR A 188 10.39 -1.29 -7.18
N ILE A 189 10.10 -1.21 -5.89
CA ILE A 189 10.48 -2.19 -4.88
C ILE A 189 9.26 -3.04 -4.55
N ILE A 190 9.45 -4.34 -4.60
CA ILE A 190 8.48 -5.32 -4.10
C ILE A 190 8.99 -5.95 -2.81
N SER A 191 8.07 -6.27 -1.93
CA SER A 191 8.37 -6.81 -0.61
C SER A 191 7.45 -7.99 -0.31
N GLY A 192 7.99 -9.02 0.29
CA GLY A 192 7.26 -10.25 0.61
C GLY A 192 7.84 -11.01 1.79
N GLN A 193 7.24 -12.15 2.10
CA GLN A 193 7.57 -12.95 3.27
C GLN A 193 8.88 -13.74 3.11
N GLY A 194 9.31 -13.99 1.87
CA GLY A 194 10.51 -14.75 1.55
C GLY A 194 10.74 -14.84 0.04
N GLU A 195 11.88 -15.39 -0.37
CA GLU A 195 12.26 -15.51 -1.79
C GLU A 195 11.22 -16.28 -2.60
N LEU A 196 10.69 -17.38 -2.06
CA LEU A 196 9.65 -18.16 -2.74
C LEU A 196 8.38 -17.33 -2.96
N HIS A 197 7.99 -16.48 -2.01
CA HIS A 197 6.85 -15.61 -2.16
C HIS A 197 7.04 -14.63 -3.32
N LEU A 198 8.20 -13.98 -3.42
CA LEU A 198 8.52 -13.08 -4.54
C LEU A 198 8.59 -13.85 -5.87
N THR A 199 9.17 -15.05 -5.89
CA THR A 199 9.24 -15.88 -7.09
C THR A 199 7.83 -16.24 -7.59
N VAL A 200 6.95 -16.73 -6.71
CA VAL A 200 5.57 -17.06 -7.07
C VAL A 200 4.81 -15.82 -7.57
N THR A 201 5.03 -14.66 -6.95
CA THR A 201 4.41 -13.40 -7.35
C THR A 201 4.87 -12.97 -8.75
N THR A 202 6.17 -13.07 -9.04
CA THR A 202 6.71 -12.76 -10.38
C THR A 202 6.20 -13.72 -11.45
N GLU A 203 6.08 -15.01 -11.13
CA GLU A 203 5.47 -15.99 -12.03
C GLU A 203 3.98 -15.72 -12.30
N ARG A 204 3.23 -15.25 -11.28
CA ARG A 204 1.84 -14.82 -11.46
C ARG A 204 1.74 -13.59 -12.37
N LEU A 205 2.63 -12.58 -12.21
CA LEU A 205 2.70 -11.43 -13.11
C LEU A 205 2.91 -11.88 -14.56
N LYS A 206 3.87 -12.78 -14.79
CA LYS A 206 4.15 -13.31 -16.12
C LYS A 206 2.96 -14.08 -16.70
N ARG A 207 2.38 -15.00 -15.93
CA ARG A 207 1.30 -15.87 -16.41
C ARG A 207 -0.02 -15.14 -16.66
N ARG A 208 -0.38 -14.17 -15.79
CA ARG A 208 -1.69 -13.50 -15.84
C ARG A 208 -1.68 -12.22 -16.65
N PHE A 209 -0.60 -11.46 -16.59
CA PHE A 209 -0.49 -10.15 -17.23
C PHE A 209 0.49 -10.12 -18.41
N GLY A 210 1.21 -11.23 -18.65
CA GLY A 210 2.21 -11.32 -19.71
C GLY A 210 3.48 -10.49 -19.47
N ILE A 211 3.73 -10.10 -18.21
CA ILE A 211 4.83 -9.21 -17.84
C ILE A 211 6.00 -10.04 -17.33
N ASP A 212 7.12 -9.99 -18.03
CA ASP A 212 8.37 -10.61 -17.60
C ASP A 212 9.25 -9.57 -16.90
N ILE A 213 9.52 -9.80 -15.63
CA ILE A 213 10.34 -8.93 -14.80
C ILE A 213 11.63 -9.62 -14.36
N HIS A 214 12.62 -8.81 -14.07
CA HIS A 214 13.87 -9.22 -13.45
C HIS A 214 13.96 -8.66 -12.04
N LEU A 215 14.40 -9.49 -11.08
CA LEU A 215 14.65 -9.07 -9.71
C LEU A 215 16.10 -8.59 -9.60
N GLU A 216 16.29 -7.43 -9.00
CA GLU A 216 17.58 -6.81 -8.73
C GLU A 216 17.67 -6.44 -7.24
N GLU A 217 18.88 -6.25 -6.75
CA GLU A 217 19.06 -5.68 -5.41
C GLU A 217 18.56 -4.24 -5.36
N PRO A 218 17.80 -3.86 -4.32
CA PRO A 218 17.36 -2.49 -4.14
C PRO A 218 18.56 -1.56 -3.97
N LYS A 219 18.57 -0.44 -4.67
CA LYS A 219 19.58 0.60 -4.46
C LYS A 219 19.37 1.25 -3.10
N VAL A 220 20.47 1.47 -2.39
CA VAL A 220 20.47 2.24 -1.15
C VAL A 220 20.53 3.73 -1.51
N PRO A 221 19.54 4.55 -1.09
CA PRO A 221 19.56 5.99 -1.35
C PRO A 221 20.58 6.66 -0.42
N PHE A 222 21.82 6.80 -0.90
CA PHE A 222 22.84 7.56 -0.20
C PHE A 222 22.46 9.04 -0.14
N ARG A 223 23.05 9.75 0.84
CA ARG A 223 22.90 11.19 1.02
C ARG A 223 24.28 11.83 1.01
N GLU A 224 24.35 13.03 0.49
CA GLU A 224 25.51 13.91 0.61
C GLU A 224 25.26 14.89 1.74
N THR A 225 26.30 15.26 2.46
CA THR A 225 26.30 16.33 3.45
C THR A 225 27.69 16.93 3.58
N ILE A 226 27.81 18.01 4.33
CA ILE A 226 29.08 18.67 4.60
C ILE A 226 29.49 18.46 6.05
N SER A 227 30.79 18.44 6.31
CA SER A 227 31.36 18.31 7.66
C SER A 227 31.96 19.61 8.20
N ALA A 228 32.08 20.65 7.37
CA ALA A 228 32.66 21.92 7.73
C ALA A 228 31.92 23.08 7.05
N ASN A 229 32.03 24.28 7.62
CA ASN A 229 31.51 25.49 7.01
C ASN A 229 32.26 25.78 5.70
N GLY A 230 31.52 26.28 4.74
CA GLY A 230 32.08 26.70 3.45
C GLY A 230 31.48 28.03 2.99
N GLU A 231 32.24 28.75 2.19
CA GLU A 231 31.82 29.99 1.57
C GLU A 231 32.25 29.99 0.11
N ALA A 232 31.36 30.37 -0.77
CA ALA A 232 31.64 30.45 -2.20
C ALA A 232 30.88 31.57 -2.88
N LYS A 233 31.48 32.07 -3.94
CA LYS A 233 30.82 33.01 -4.86
C LYS A 233 30.84 32.47 -6.27
N TYR A 234 29.79 32.75 -7.02
CA TYR A 234 29.72 32.45 -8.42
C TYR A 234 29.23 33.64 -9.23
N ARG A 235 29.93 33.96 -10.32
CA ARG A 235 29.53 35.02 -11.24
C ARG A 235 29.18 34.43 -12.59
N HIS A 236 27.94 34.57 -12.99
CA HIS A 236 27.46 34.25 -14.31
C HIS A 236 27.51 35.49 -15.20
N LYS A 237 28.31 35.44 -16.29
CA LYS A 237 28.34 36.48 -17.30
C LYS A 237 28.32 35.82 -18.67
N LYS A 238 27.25 36.01 -19.41
CA LYS A 238 27.11 35.47 -20.78
C LYS A 238 26.61 36.57 -21.71
N GLN A 239 27.33 36.82 -22.79
CA GLN A 239 26.93 37.76 -23.81
C GLN A 239 27.23 37.11 -25.19
N SER A 240 26.15 36.75 -25.90
CA SER A 240 26.20 36.15 -27.22
C SER A 240 25.21 36.88 -28.14
N GLY A 241 25.54 38.15 -28.46
CA GLY A 241 24.69 38.99 -29.29
C GLY A 241 23.41 39.49 -28.59
N GLY A 242 23.16 40.81 -28.54
CA GLY A 242 21.98 41.40 -27.89
C GLY A 242 22.12 41.55 -26.38
N ALA A 243 21.01 41.35 -25.62
CA ALA A 243 20.97 41.53 -24.18
C ALA A 243 21.83 40.49 -23.45
N GLY A 244 22.82 40.93 -22.67
CA GLY A 244 23.67 40.05 -21.86
C GLY A 244 22.98 39.51 -20.62
N GLN A 245 23.40 38.34 -20.13
CA GLN A 245 22.99 37.79 -18.83
C GLN A 245 24.11 38.06 -17.82
N PHE A 246 23.72 38.57 -16.66
CA PHE A 246 24.64 38.78 -15.55
C PHE A 246 23.97 38.47 -14.24
N ALA A 247 24.64 37.69 -13.41
CA ALA A 247 24.27 37.43 -12.02
C ALA A 247 25.50 37.07 -11.20
N GLU A 248 25.57 37.54 -9.97
CA GLU A 248 26.60 37.13 -9.02
C GLU A 248 25.93 36.78 -7.70
N VAL A 249 26.24 35.60 -7.17
CA VAL A 249 25.69 35.08 -5.93
C VAL A 249 26.82 34.72 -4.96
N TRP A 250 26.63 35.01 -3.70
CA TRP A 250 27.53 34.71 -2.60
C TRP A 250 26.77 33.88 -1.60
N MET A 251 27.32 32.72 -1.20
CA MET A 251 26.65 31.77 -0.32
C MET A 251 27.61 31.26 0.75
N ARG A 252 27.07 31.12 1.98
CA ARG A 252 27.69 30.37 3.07
C ARG A 252 26.90 29.11 3.31
N ILE A 253 27.60 28.04 3.64
CA ILE A 253 27.01 26.78 3.99
C ILE A 253 27.54 26.30 5.35
N GLU A 254 26.66 25.81 6.19
CA GLU A 254 26.96 25.29 7.53
C GLU A 254 26.35 23.92 7.69
N PRO A 255 27.08 22.93 8.29
CA PRO A 255 26.53 21.63 8.59
C PRO A 255 25.45 21.72 9.67
N LYS A 256 24.42 20.89 9.54
CA LYS A 256 23.37 20.70 10.55
C LYS A 256 23.43 19.29 11.15
N GLN A 257 22.64 19.05 12.18
CA GLN A 257 22.52 17.71 12.76
C GLN A 257 21.75 16.77 11.81
N ARG A 258 22.04 15.49 11.92
CA ARG A 258 21.42 14.47 11.07
C ARG A 258 19.90 14.46 11.24
N GLY A 259 19.20 14.58 10.11
CA GLY A 259 17.74 14.59 10.05
C GLY A 259 17.09 15.97 10.09
N GLU A 260 17.86 17.05 10.20
CA GLU A 260 17.33 18.42 10.23
C GLU A 260 17.02 19.00 8.84
N GLY A 261 17.42 18.31 7.77
CA GLY A 261 17.13 18.70 6.41
C GLY A 261 17.85 19.96 5.93
N ILE A 262 17.27 20.67 4.95
CA ILE A 262 17.90 21.84 4.33
C ILE A 262 17.18 23.10 4.81
N ASP A 263 17.95 24.07 5.34
CA ASP A 263 17.49 25.42 5.63
C ASP A 263 18.08 26.41 4.64
N PHE A 264 17.23 27.27 4.07
CA PHE A 264 17.64 28.36 3.23
C PHE A 264 17.34 29.68 3.94
N THR A 265 18.36 30.49 4.20
CA THR A 265 18.27 31.81 4.81
C THR A 265 18.85 32.87 3.88
N GLN A 266 18.51 34.12 4.14
CA GLN A 266 19.11 35.26 3.44
C GLN A 266 19.56 36.30 4.46
N SER A 267 20.76 36.84 4.30
CA SER A 267 21.34 37.93 5.10
C SER A 267 21.81 39.07 4.22
N LEU A 268 21.05 39.37 3.15
CA LEU A 268 21.34 40.45 2.22
C LEU A 268 21.34 41.80 2.92
N VAL A 269 22.43 42.58 2.76
CA VAL A 269 22.57 43.92 3.31
C VAL A 269 22.57 44.95 2.18
N GLY A 270 21.73 45.97 2.32
CA GLY A 270 21.60 47.04 1.33
C GLY A 270 20.77 46.69 0.11
N GLN A 271 21.05 47.32 -1.03
CA GLN A 271 20.34 47.09 -2.30
C GLN A 271 21.19 46.28 -3.31
N ASN A 272 22.08 45.42 -2.83
CA ASN A 272 22.98 44.67 -3.70
C ASN A 272 22.26 43.68 -4.60
N VAL A 273 21.16 43.10 -4.10
CA VAL A 273 20.30 42.17 -4.87
C VAL A 273 18.84 42.53 -4.58
N ASP A 274 18.04 42.66 -5.63
CA ASP A 274 16.62 42.86 -5.48
C ASP A 274 15.98 41.58 -4.90
N ARG A 275 15.17 41.71 -3.86
CA ARG A 275 14.49 40.60 -3.16
C ARG A 275 13.61 39.76 -4.08
N VAL A 276 13.21 40.27 -5.22
CA VAL A 276 12.44 39.55 -6.25
C VAL A 276 13.24 38.35 -6.78
N PHE A 277 14.57 38.37 -6.75
CA PHE A 277 15.41 37.27 -7.25
C PHE A 277 15.68 36.19 -6.21
N VAL A 278 15.42 36.40 -4.92
CA VAL A 278 15.67 35.43 -3.85
C VAL A 278 14.95 34.09 -4.09
N PRO A 279 13.67 34.06 -4.51
CA PRO A 279 12.99 32.77 -4.82
C PRO A 279 13.66 32.00 -5.96
N SER A 280 14.23 32.72 -6.94
CA SER A 280 14.95 32.08 -8.06
C SER A 280 16.28 31.46 -7.62
N VAL A 281 16.99 32.12 -6.71
CA VAL A 281 18.20 31.60 -6.08
C VAL A 281 17.88 30.36 -5.24
N GLN A 282 16.85 30.44 -4.39
CA GLN A 282 16.38 29.31 -3.58
C GLN A 282 15.98 28.09 -4.43
N LYS A 283 15.29 28.33 -5.54
CA LYS A 283 14.96 27.27 -6.50
C LYS A 283 16.21 26.61 -7.07
N GLY A 284 17.21 27.42 -7.45
CA GLY A 284 18.49 26.91 -7.94
C GLY A 284 19.23 26.05 -6.91
N VAL A 285 19.27 26.51 -5.65
CA VAL A 285 19.83 25.76 -4.51
C VAL A 285 19.10 24.44 -4.31
N ASN A 286 17.77 24.45 -4.26
CA ASN A 286 16.97 23.25 -4.08
C ASN A 286 17.19 22.23 -5.21
N THR A 287 17.32 22.70 -6.45
CA THR A 287 17.63 21.86 -7.59
C THR A 287 19.03 21.22 -7.45
N ALA A 288 20.06 22.02 -7.14
CA ALA A 288 21.40 21.53 -6.95
C ALA A 288 21.50 20.52 -5.80
N CYS A 289 20.78 20.77 -4.68
CA CYS A 289 20.72 19.83 -3.55
C CYS A 289 19.96 18.54 -3.92
N ALA A 290 18.96 18.61 -4.78
CA ALA A 290 18.23 17.41 -5.23
C ALA A 290 19.06 16.56 -6.20
N ASP A 291 19.83 17.19 -7.07
CA ASP A 291 20.66 16.52 -8.07
C ASP A 291 21.96 15.94 -7.47
N GLY A 292 22.40 16.46 -6.32
CA GLY A 292 23.67 16.10 -5.69
C GLY A 292 24.88 16.73 -6.37
N ILE A 293 26.02 16.75 -5.67
CA ILE A 293 27.22 17.47 -6.12
C ILE A 293 28.39 16.51 -6.38
N LEU A 294 28.59 15.50 -5.53
CA LEU A 294 29.74 14.60 -5.61
C LEU A 294 29.39 13.29 -6.33
N ALA A 295 28.34 12.63 -5.91
CA ALA A 295 27.95 11.30 -6.39
C ALA A 295 26.55 11.29 -7.01
N GLY A 296 25.91 12.43 -7.16
CA GLY A 296 24.54 12.54 -7.65
C GLY A 296 23.51 12.08 -6.61
N CYS A 297 23.86 12.16 -5.32
CA CYS A 297 22.96 11.82 -4.22
C CYS A 297 22.42 13.12 -3.60
N LYS A 298 21.17 13.08 -3.16
CA LYS A 298 20.52 14.23 -2.56
C LYS A 298 21.31 14.78 -1.37
N VAL A 299 21.62 16.08 -1.40
CA VAL A 299 22.27 16.80 -0.29
C VAL A 299 21.25 17.03 0.81
N VAL A 300 21.63 16.80 2.07
CA VAL A 300 20.79 16.98 3.26
C VAL A 300 21.59 17.55 4.42
N ASP A 301 20.89 18.00 5.45
CA ASP A 301 21.44 18.45 6.73
C ASP A 301 22.46 19.57 6.59
N ILE A 302 22.06 20.59 5.82
CA ILE A 302 22.84 21.81 5.61
C ILE A 302 21.97 23.06 5.78
N LYS A 303 22.60 24.12 6.30
CA LYS A 303 22.04 25.47 6.26
C LYS A 303 22.78 26.26 5.19
N ILE A 304 22.04 26.96 4.36
CA ILE A 304 22.54 27.78 3.26
C ILE A 304 22.11 29.21 3.49
N ASP A 305 23.05 30.13 3.57
CA ASP A 305 22.80 31.55 3.71
C ASP A 305 23.24 32.28 2.45
N PHE A 306 22.30 33.01 1.84
CA PHE A 306 22.51 33.89 0.70
C PHE A 306 22.74 35.33 1.20
N TYR A 307 23.92 35.91 0.93
CA TYR A 307 24.34 37.21 1.46
C TYR A 307 25.01 38.12 0.43
#